data_4a2cf40ee021e06546e6b6fd0121ae31
#
_entry.id   4a2cf40ee021e06546e6b6fd0121ae31
#
_cell.length_a   1.000
_cell.length_b   1.000
_cell.length_c   1.000
_cell.angle_alpha   90.00
_cell.angle_beta   90.00
_cell.angle_gamma   90.00
#
_symmetry.space_group_name_H-M   'P 1'
#
loop_
_entity.id
_entity.type
_entity.pdbx_description
1 polymer ?
#
loop_
_entity_poly.entity_id
_entity_poly.type
_entity_poly.pdbx_seq_one_letter_code
_entity_poly.pdbx_strand_id
1 'polypeptide(L)'
;MNNNTFVHKYISSLINDRDICVDMTAGNGNDTLFLANISKHVYAFDISQEAIIRSRKRLAEKHNVTLICDSHVNIDKYIKDKIRLFIFNLGYLPNSDELRITKADDTLVAFKKAYDLLEEGGYIIITFYIGHRGGKDEYYLLDDYIKKNRFQLLETYRQDRIESPITYIIRKS
;
A
#
# COMPACT_ATOMS: atom_id res chain seq x y z
N MET A 1 12.30 13.25 9.92
CA MET A 1 12.32 11.92 9.25
C MET A 1 11.41 12.02 8.04
N ASN A 2 11.81 11.52 6.87
CA ASN A 2 10.90 11.50 5.72
C ASN A 2 9.85 10.39 5.87
N ASN A 3 8.76 10.47 5.08
CA ASN A 3 7.63 9.54 5.18
C ASN A 3 8.02 8.08 5.00
N ASN A 4 8.83 7.76 3.98
CA ASN A 4 9.23 6.38 3.70
C ASN A 4 10.07 5.80 4.84
N THR A 5 11.00 6.59 5.39
CA THR A 5 11.81 6.15 6.56
C THR A 5 10.93 5.88 7.77
N PHE A 6 9.92 6.72 8.01
CA PHE A 6 8.96 6.50 9.08
C PHE A 6 8.19 5.19 8.87
N VAL A 7 7.62 5.01 7.67
CA VAL A 7 6.82 3.82 7.32
C VAL A 7 7.66 2.54 7.45
N HIS A 8 8.86 2.50 6.86
CA HIS A 8 9.74 1.33 6.93
C HIS A 8 10.14 0.98 8.36
N LYS A 9 10.48 1.99 9.17
CA LYS A 9 10.81 1.77 10.59
C LYS A 9 9.61 1.21 11.36
N TYR A 10 8.41 1.73 11.09
CA TYR A 10 7.19 1.26 11.73
C TYR A 10 6.88 -0.19 11.32
N ILE A 11 6.91 -0.50 10.02
CA ILE A 11 6.69 -1.85 9.48
C ILE A 11 7.65 -2.86 10.10
N SER A 12 8.94 -2.52 10.25
CA SER A 12 9.94 -3.41 10.84
C SER A 12 9.61 -3.84 12.28
N SER A 13 8.76 -3.10 12.98
CA SER A 13 8.27 -3.46 14.32
C SER A 13 6.99 -4.30 14.32
N LEU A 14 6.31 -4.42 13.16
CA LEU A 14 4.99 -5.06 13.04
C LEU A 14 5.03 -6.45 12.43
N ILE A 15 6.02 -6.73 11.59
CA ILE A 15 6.10 -7.96 10.79
C ILE A 15 7.43 -8.69 10.99
N ASN A 16 7.45 -9.96 10.59
CA ASN A 16 8.63 -10.83 10.66
C ASN A 16 8.69 -11.78 9.44
N ASP A 17 9.71 -12.63 9.39
CA ASP A 17 10.00 -13.56 8.28
C ASP A 17 8.99 -14.69 8.06
N ARG A 18 7.93 -14.75 8.85
CA ARG A 18 6.82 -15.70 8.68
C ARG A 18 5.58 -15.06 8.05
N ASP A 19 5.55 -13.74 7.98
CA ASP A 19 4.39 -12.97 7.56
C ASP A 19 4.30 -12.83 6.03
N ILE A 20 3.07 -12.80 5.52
CA ILE A 20 2.78 -12.49 4.12
C ILE A 20 2.30 -11.05 4.04
N CYS A 21 2.89 -10.29 3.12
CA CYS A 21 2.59 -8.88 2.91
C CYS A 21 2.09 -8.62 1.48
N VAL A 22 1.38 -7.51 1.31
CA VAL A 22 0.91 -7.06 0.00
C VAL A 22 1.28 -5.60 -0.20
N ASP A 23 1.98 -5.32 -1.29
CA ASP A 23 2.20 -3.98 -1.83
C ASP A 23 1.13 -3.71 -2.90
N MET A 24 0.18 -2.83 -2.60
CA MET A 24 -0.96 -2.52 -3.46
C MET A 24 -0.59 -1.55 -4.60
N THR A 25 0.63 -1.00 -4.57
CA THR A 25 1.10 0.08 -5.45
C THR A 25 2.59 -0.06 -5.72
N ALA A 26 3.00 -1.16 -6.36
CA ALA A 26 4.42 -1.55 -6.51
C ALA A 26 5.32 -0.46 -7.11
N GLY A 27 4.85 0.29 -8.12
CA GLY A 27 5.60 1.37 -8.74
C GLY A 27 6.99 0.92 -9.22
N ASN A 28 8.03 1.47 -8.62
CA ASN A 28 9.42 1.09 -8.91
C ASN A 28 9.95 -0.08 -8.07
N GLY A 29 9.09 -0.70 -7.24
CA GLY A 29 9.45 -1.85 -6.43
C GLY A 29 10.28 -1.56 -5.17
N ASN A 30 10.35 -0.31 -4.73
CA ASN A 30 11.15 0.05 -3.54
C ASN A 30 10.56 -0.55 -2.25
N ASP A 31 9.27 -0.34 -2.01
CA ASP A 31 8.58 -0.88 -0.83
C ASP A 31 8.44 -2.40 -0.93
N THR A 32 8.18 -2.92 -2.13
CA THR A 32 8.18 -4.37 -2.39
C THR A 32 9.53 -5.00 -2.01
N LEU A 33 10.66 -4.41 -2.39
CA LEU A 33 12.00 -4.89 -2.04
C LEU A 33 12.23 -4.85 -0.52
N PHE A 34 11.84 -3.75 0.12
CA PHE A 34 11.94 -3.62 1.57
C PHE A 34 11.15 -4.73 2.29
N LEU A 35 9.89 -4.95 1.90
CA LEU A 35 9.05 -6.01 2.45
C LEU A 35 9.64 -7.40 2.19
N ALA A 36 10.15 -7.66 0.99
CA ALA A 36 10.76 -8.94 0.62
C ALA A 36 12.00 -9.29 1.46
N ASN A 37 12.68 -8.29 2.03
CA ASN A 37 13.83 -8.51 2.90
C ASN A 37 13.45 -8.97 4.32
N ILE A 38 12.22 -8.72 4.76
CA ILE A 38 11.81 -8.89 6.16
C ILE A 38 10.55 -9.76 6.34
N SER A 39 9.96 -10.24 5.26
CA SER A 39 8.75 -11.08 5.28
C SER A 39 8.95 -12.41 4.56
N LYS A 40 8.02 -13.34 4.77
CA LYS A 40 7.99 -14.64 4.10
C LYS A 40 7.72 -14.52 2.61
N HIS A 41 6.73 -13.71 2.25
CA HIS A 41 6.30 -13.52 0.86
C HIS A 41 5.65 -12.16 0.65
N VAL A 42 5.80 -11.59 -0.54
CA VAL A 42 5.17 -10.34 -0.95
C VAL A 42 4.41 -10.52 -2.25
N TYR A 43 3.12 -10.20 -2.24
CA TYR A 43 2.36 -9.93 -3.46
C TYR A 43 2.45 -8.44 -3.78
N ALA A 44 2.75 -8.06 -5.01
CA ALA A 44 2.88 -6.67 -5.40
C ALA A 44 2.10 -6.38 -6.69
N PHE A 45 1.22 -5.39 -6.62
CA PHE A 45 0.30 -5.01 -7.69
C PHE A 45 0.69 -3.69 -8.32
N ASP A 46 0.59 -3.62 -9.63
CA ASP A 46 0.57 -2.37 -10.38
C ASP A 46 -0.19 -2.57 -11.70
N ILE A 47 -0.96 -1.56 -12.10
CA ILE A 47 -1.66 -1.59 -13.40
C ILE A 47 -0.72 -1.29 -14.57
N SER A 48 0.45 -0.71 -14.29
CA SER A 48 1.42 -0.30 -15.27
C SER A 48 2.39 -1.44 -15.61
N GLN A 49 2.35 -1.90 -16.84
CA GLN A 49 3.33 -2.87 -17.35
C GLN A 49 4.76 -2.36 -17.19
N GLU A 50 5.00 -1.06 -17.39
CA GLU A 50 6.33 -0.46 -17.21
C GLU A 50 6.79 -0.50 -15.75
N ALA A 51 5.88 -0.22 -14.80
CA ALA A 51 6.16 -0.33 -13.37
C ALA A 51 6.53 -1.79 -13.00
N ILE A 52 5.79 -2.77 -13.50
CA ILE A 52 6.07 -4.19 -13.30
C ILE A 52 7.45 -4.57 -13.88
N ILE A 53 7.81 -4.07 -15.06
CA ILE A 53 9.13 -4.32 -15.66
C ILE A 53 10.24 -3.73 -14.79
N ARG A 54 10.09 -2.48 -14.32
CA ARG A 54 11.08 -1.84 -13.43
C ARG A 54 11.20 -2.59 -12.10
N SER A 55 10.07 -2.96 -11.50
CA SER A 55 10.05 -3.75 -10.26
C SER A 55 10.72 -5.10 -10.45
N ARG A 56 10.47 -5.80 -11.56
CA ARG A 56 11.11 -7.09 -11.87
C ARG A 56 12.62 -6.99 -11.93
N LYS A 57 13.16 -5.93 -12.53
CA LYS A 57 14.61 -5.68 -12.56
C LYS A 57 15.16 -5.46 -11.16
N ARG A 58 14.47 -4.65 -10.33
CA ARG A 58 14.88 -4.35 -8.95
C ARG A 58 14.86 -5.58 -8.06
N LEU A 59 13.93 -6.49 -8.30
CA LEU A 59 13.66 -7.68 -7.50
C LEU A 59 14.28 -8.96 -8.08
N ALA A 60 15.20 -8.83 -9.04
CA ALA A 60 15.76 -9.97 -9.80
C ALA A 60 16.36 -11.08 -8.91
N GLU A 61 16.93 -10.71 -7.76
CA GLU A 61 17.53 -11.65 -6.81
C GLU A 61 16.56 -12.13 -5.71
N LYS A 62 15.28 -11.68 -5.75
CA LYS A 62 14.27 -12.08 -4.77
C LYS A 62 13.41 -13.24 -5.30
N HIS A 63 13.29 -14.29 -4.49
CA HIS A 63 12.51 -15.48 -4.83
C HIS A 63 11.18 -15.55 -4.08
N ASN A 64 10.90 -14.58 -3.21
CA ASN A 64 9.72 -14.49 -2.36
C ASN A 64 8.78 -13.35 -2.76
N VAL A 65 8.72 -13.00 -4.04
CA VAL A 65 7.85 -11.94 -4.57
C VAL A 65 7.03 -12.46 -5.75
N THR A 66 5.74 -12.16 -5.73
CA THR A 66 4.82 -12.33 -6.87
C THR A 66 4.41 -10.97 -7.38
N LEU A 67 4.87 -10.60 -8.58
CA LEU A 67 4.46 -9.37 -9.26
C LEU A 67 3.21 -9.62 -10.10
N ILE A 68 2.20 -8.77 -9.94
CA ILE A 68 0.90 -8.88 -10.60
C ILE A 68 0.59 -7.59 -11.35
N CYS A 69 0.49 -7.69 -12.68
CA CYS A 69 0.10 -6.58 -13.55
C CYS A 69 -1.43 -6.54 -13.67
N ASP A 70 -2.09 -6.01 -12.65
CA ASP A 70 -3.54 -5.83 -12.61
C ASP A 70 -3.89 -4.72 -11.61
N SER A 71 -5.14 -4.29 -11.66
CA SER A 71 -5.67 -3.37 -10.66
C SER A 71 -5.75 -4.03 -9.28
N HIS A 72 -5.39 -3.30 -8.25
CA HIS A 72 -5.51 -3.75 -6.87
C HIS A 72 -6.97 -4.00 -6.44
N VAL A 73 -7.97 -3.53 -7.18
CA VAL A 73 -9.38 -3.90 -6.94
C VAL A 73 -9.65 -5.39 -7.17
N ASN A 74 -8.75 -6.07 -7.88
CA ASN A 74 -8.86 -7.50 -8.21
C ASN A 74 -8.07 -8.41 -7.24
N ILE A 75 -7.60 -7.92 -6.10
CA ILE A 75 -6.73 -8.69 -5.18
C ILE A 75 -7.32 -10.03 -4.76
N ASP A 76 -8.62 -10.11 -4.58
CA ASP A 76 -9.34 -11.33 -4.20
C ASP A 76 -9.32 -12.43 -5.26
N LYS A 77 -8.96 -12.11 -6.51
CA LYS A 77 -8.74 -13.10 -7.58
C LYS A 77 -7.40 -13.84 -7.43
N TYR A 78 -6.40 -13.16 -6.86
CA TYR A 78 -5.02 -13.63 -6.77
C TYR A 78 -4.64 -14.15 -5.40
N ILE A 79 -5.20 -13.57 -4.33
CA ILE A 79 -4.79 -13.83 -2.95
C ILE A 79 -5.91 -14.59 -2.24
N LYS A 80 -5.56 -15.74 -1.68
CA LYS A 80 -6.43 -16.57 -0.82
C LYS A 80 -5.87 -16.73 0.59
N ASP A 81 -4.61 -16.34 0.78
CA ASP A 81 -3.95 -16.35 2.07
C ASP A 81 -4.50 -15.27 3.01
N LYS A 82 -4.34 -15.49 4.31
CA LYS A 82 -4.49 -14.40 5.28
C LYS A 82 -3.22 -13.56 5.26
N ILE A 83 -3.42 -12.25 5.25
CA ILE A 83 -2.34 -11.27 5.07
C ILE A 83 -2.08 -10.55 6.37
N ARG A 84 -0.81 -10.40 6.73
CA ARG A 84 -0.38 -9.65 7.91
C ARG A 84 -0.37 -8.15 7.68
N LEU A 85 0.08 -7.72 6.49
CA LEU A 85 0.26 -6.30 6.16
C LEU A 85 -0.12 -6.00 4.72
N PHE A 86 -0.95 -4.97 4.54
CA PHE A 86 -1.15 -4.28 3.27
C PHE A 86 -0.53 -2.88 3.32
N ILE A 87 0.17 -2.48 2.26
CA ILE A 87 0.63 -1.11 2.08
C ILE A 87 0.03 -0.50 0.82
N PHE A 88 -0.34 0.80 0.90
CA PHE A 88 -0.86 1.61 -0.19
C PHE A 88 -0.09 2.93 -0.24
N ASN A 89 0.43 3.29 -1.41
CA ASN A 89 0.98 4.61 -1.71
C ASN A 89 0.10 5.28 -2.77
N LEU A 90 -0.89 6.06 -2.33
CA LEU A 90 -1.96 6.59 -3.18
C LEU A 90 -1.61 7.93 -3.79
N GLY A 91 -1.83 8.06 -5.11
CA GLY A 91 -1.64 9.30 -5.85
C GLY A 91 -0.19 9.59 -6.22
N TYR A 92 0.73 8.66 -6.03
CA TYR A 92 2.12 8.83 -6.39
C TYR A 92 2.53 7.98 -7.60
N LEU A 93 2.58 8.62 -8.77
CA LEU A 93 3.24 8.06 -9.96
C LEU A 93 4.19 9.12 -10.51
N PRO A 94 5.49 9.07 -10.13
CA PRO A 94 6.48 9.96 -10.73
C PRO A 94 6.56 9.64 -12.23
N ASN A 95 6.44 10.66 -13.08
CA ASN A 95 6.57 10.59 -14.55
C ASN A 95 5.49 9.78 -15.28
N SER A 96 4.27 9.69 -14.76
CA SER A 96 3.16 9.06 -15.47
C SER A 96 2.28 10.10 -16.17
N ASP A 97 1.90 9.80 -17.43
CA ASP A 97 0.88 10.53 -18.15
C ASP A 97 -0.47 10.50 -17.40
N GLU A 98 -1.28 11.54 -17.59
CA GLU A 98 -2.52 11.86 -16.86
C GLU A 98 -3.57 10.74 -16.77
N LEU A 99 -3.40 9.63 -17.49
CA LEU A 99 -4.36 8.52 -17.59
C LEU A 99 -4.31 7.50 -16.46
N ARG A 100 -3.41 7.65 -15.47
CA ARG A 100 -3.13 6.63 -14.44
C ARG A 100 -3.44 7.08 -13.02
N ILE A 101 -4.35 8.01 -12.85
CA ILE A 101 -4.81 8.42 -11.51
C ILE A 101 -5.67 7.29 -10.95
N THR A 102 -5.29 6.77 -9.78
CA THR A 102 -6.14 5.85 -9.01
C THR A 102 -7.46 6.56 -8.76
N LYS A 103 -8.56 5.95 -9.13
CA LYS A 103 -9.87 6.52 -8.82
C LYS A 103 -10.18 6.27 -7.35
N ALA A 104 -10.66 7.30 -6.65
CA ALA A 104 -11.00 7.20 -5.23
C ALA A 104 -11.93 6.02 -4.90
N ASP A 105 -12.91 5.76 -5.78
CA ASP A 105 -13.82 4.62 -5.63
C ASP A 105 -13.11 3.27 -5.75
N ASP A 106 -12.16 3.13 -6.68
CA ASP A 106 -11.38 1.90 -6.84
C ASP A 106 -10.51 1.65 -5.60
N THR A 107 -9.92 2.70 -5.05
CA THR A 107 -9.14 2.61 -3.81
C THR A 107 -9.98 2.17 -2.63
N LEU A 108 -11.20 2.68 -2.50
CA LEU A 108 -12.14 2.27 -1.45
C LEU A 108 -12.53 0.78 -1.60
N VAL A 109 -12.79 0.31 -2.82
CA VAL A 109 -13.08 -1.10 -3.09
C VAL A 109 -11.88 -1.97 -2.70
N ALA A 110 -10.67 -1.57 -3.11
CA ALA A 110 -9.44 -2.29 -2.78
C ALA A 110 -9.19 -2.32 -1.26
N PHE A 111 -9.42 -1.21 -0.55
CA PHE A 111 -9.31 -1.14 0.90
C PHE A 111 -10.24 -2.14 1.60
N LYS A 112 -11.51 -2.20 1.20
CA LYS A 112 -12.48 -3.14 1.78
C LYS A 112 -12.04 -4.58 1.61
N LYS A 113 -11.63 -4.96 0.40
CA LYS A 113 -11.12 -6.31 0.11
C LYS A 113 -9.83 -6.63 0.88
N ALA A 114 -8.91 -5.66 0.98
CA ALA A 114 -7.70 -5.81 1.79
C ALA A 114 -8.04 -6.08 3.26
N TYR A 115 -9.00 -5.33 3.82
CA TYR A 115 -9.42 -5.53 5.20
C TYR A 115 -10.06 -6.90 5.44
N ASP A 116 -10.82 -7.43 4.47
CA ASP A 116 -11.40 -8.78 4.55
C ASP A 116 -10.31 -9.88 4.54
N LEU A 117 -9.27 -9.70 3.72
CA LEU A 117 -8.14 -10.62 3.62
C LEU A 117 -7.14 -10.48 4.79
N LEU A 118 -7.20 -9.38 5.52
CA LEU A 118 -6.31 -9.14 6.65
C LEU A 118 -6.58 -10.13 7.77
N GLU A 119 -5.54 -10.70 8.36
CA GLU A 119 -5.67 -11.51 9.58
C GLU A 119 -6.03 -10.66 10.80
N GLU A 120 -6.56 -11.28 11.85
CA GLU A 120 -6.78 -10.61 13.13
C GLU A 120 -5.45 -10.06 13.69
N GLY A 121 -5.45 -8.81 14.10
CA GLY A 121 -4.23 -8.12 14.53
C GLY A 121 -3.29 -7.69 13.40
N GLY A 122 -3.67 -7.92 12.13
CA GLY A 122 -2.94 -7.45 10.97
C GLY A 122 -3.10 -5.94 10.73
N TYR A 123 -2.37 -5.40 9.75
CA TYR A 123 -2.25 -3.96 9.56
C TYR A 123 -2.48 -3.53 8.11
N ILE A 124 -3.09 -2.36 7.95
CA ILE A 124 -3.11 -1.62 6.69
C ILE A 124 -2.38 -0.29 6.91
N ILE A 125 -1.39 -0.01 6.07
CA ILE A 125 -0.68 1.27 6.07
C ILE A 125 -1.00 1.98 4.75
N ILE A 126 -1.58 3.17 4.83
CA ILE A 126 -1.97 3.97 3.67
C ILE A 126 -1.27 5.31 3.73
N THR A 127 -0.57 5.65 2.65
CA THR A 127 0.01 6.97 2.44
C THR A 127 -0.75 7.70 1.35
N PHE A 128 -1.33 8.84 1.69
CA PHE A 128 -2.03 9.75 0.79
C PHE A 128 -1.10 10.86 0.35
N TYR A 129 -0.80 10.93 -0.94
CA TYR A 129 -0.02 12.03 -1.53
C TYR A 129 -0.95 13.16 -1.97
N ILE A 130 -1.42 13.96 -1.01
CA ILE A 130 -2.45 15.00 -1.19
C ILE A 130 -2.02 16.16 -2.09
N GLY A 131 -0.73 16.33 -2.33
CA GLY A 131 -0.18 17.33 -3.26
C GLY A 131 -0.34 16.95 -4.74
N HIS A 132 -0.73 15.71 -5.05
CA HIS A 132 -0.95 15.24 -6.41
C HIS A 132 -2.43 15.31 -6.81
N ARG A 133 -2.69 15.43 -8.12
CA ARG A 133 -4.05 15.44 -8.67
C ARG A 133 -4.81 14.19 -8.24
N GLY A 134 -6.01 14.36 -7.70
CA GLY A 134 -6.86 13.27 -7.19
C GLY A 134 -6.51 12.77 -5.79
N GLY A 135 -5.33 13.12 -5.25
CA GLY A 135 -4.90 12.65 -3.93
C GLY A 135 -5.75 13.15 -2.77
N LYS A 136 -6.30 14.37 -2.89
CA LYS A 136 -7.24 14.92 -1.89
C LYS A 136 -8.57 14.17 -1.89
N ASP A 137 -9.09 13.83 -3.06
CA ASP A 137 -10.36 13.10 -3.18
C ASP A 137 -10.24 11.70 -2.59
N GLU A 138 -9.15 10.99 -2.87
CA GLU A 138 -8.85 9.70 -2.26
C GLU A 138 -8.73 9.80 -0.74
N TYR A 139 -8.03 10.82 -0.25
CA TYR A 139 -7.88 11.08 1.18
C TYR A 139 -9.23 11.29 1.85
N TYR A 140 -10.05 12.24 1.37
CA TYR A 140 -11.34 12.55 2.00
C TYR A 140 -12.32 11.38 1.96
N LEU A 141 -12.35 10.62 0.85
CA LEU A 141 -13.24 9.46 0.73
C LEU A 141 -12.86 8.36 1.73
N LEU A 142 -11.57 8.02 1.83
CA LEU A 142 -11.13 6.98 2.76
C LEU A 142 -11.15 7.45 4.21
N ASP A 143 -10.78 8.68 4.50
CA ASP A 143 -10.84 9.26 5.85
C ASP A 143 -12.26 9.22 6.41
N ASP A 144 -13.24 9.66 5.62
CA ASP A 144 -14.66 9.60 5.98
C ASP A 144 -15.12 8.15 6.22
N TYR A 145 -14.75 7.23 5.33
CA TYR A 145 -15.09 5.81 5.45
C TYR A 145 -14.47 5.19 6.70
N ILE A 146 -13.19 5.42 6.96
CA ILE A 146 -12.45 4.89 8.12
C ILE A 146 -13.10 5.39 9.43
N LYS A 147 -13.40 6.68 9.52
CA LYS A 147 -14.01 7.29 10.70
C LYS A 147 -15.43 6.80 10.94
N LYS A 148 -16.27 6.76 9.91
CA LYS A 148 -17.66 6.30 10.02
C LYS A 148 -17.77 4.84 10.45
N ASN A 149 -16.88 3.99 9.98
CA ASN A 149 -16.88 2.56 10.29
C ASN A 149 -16.03 2.21 11.53
N ARG A 150 -15.48 3.21 12.23
CA ARG A 150 -14.74 3.07 13.49
C ARG A 150 -13.57 2.09 13.40
N PHE A 151 -12.84 2.11 12.28
CA PHE A 151 -11.61 1.34 12.17
C PHE A 151 -10.58 1.76 13.23
N GLN A 152 -9.81 0.81 13.72
CA GLN A 152 -8.77 1.09 14.72
C GLN A 152 -7.59 1.80 14.08
N LEU A 153 -7.63 3.13 14.03
CA LEU A 153 -6.53 3.98 13.59
C LEU A 153 -5.53 4.11 14.75
N LEU A 154 -4.35 3.48 14.61
CA LEU A 154 -3.31 3.50 15.64
C LEU A 154 -2.46 4.76 15.59
N GLU A 155 -2.14 5.22 14.39
CA GLU A 155 -1.21 6.32 14.18
C GLU A 155 -1.61 7.12 12.93
N THR A 156 -1.37 8.42 13.00
CA THR A 156 -1.42 9.32 11.85
C THR A 156 -0.11 10.06 11.78
N TYR A 157 0.67 9.84 10.72
CA TYR A 157 1.93 10.54 10.50
C TYR A 157 1.82 11.56 9.38
N ARG A 158 2.29 12.76 9.63
CA ARG A 158 2.42 13.85 8.65
C ARG A 158 3.63 14.70 9.00
N GLN A 159 4.41 15.07 8.00
CA GLN A 159 5.47 16.06 8.18
C GLN A 159 4.88 17.49 8.24
N ASP A 160 5.57 18.38 8.94
CA ASP A 160 5.20 19.79 9.11
C ASP A 160 5.50 20.61 7.85
N ARG A 161 4.93 20.22 6.71
CA ARG A 161 5.06 20.93 5.43
C ARG A 161 3.71 20.98 4.73
N ILE A 162 3.48 22.06 3.97
CA ILE A 162 2.30 22.18 3.11
C ILE A 162 2.29 21.01 2.13
N GLU A 163 1.14 20.34 1.99
CA GLU A 163 0.94 19.19 1.08
C GLU A 163 1.83 17.96 1.35
N SER A 164 2.38 17.84 2.55
CA SER A 164 3.07 16.61 2.95
C SER A 164 2.15 15.40 2.87
N PRO A 165 2.69 14.23 2.51
CA PRO A 165 1.93 12.99 2.58
C PRO A 165 1.35 12.76 3.98
N ILE A 166 0.15 12.18 4.03
CA ILE A 166 -0.50 11.76 5.27
C ILE A 166 -0.47 10.23 5.27
N THR A 167 0.07 9.62 6.32
CA THR A 167 0.08 8.17 6.48
C THR A 167 -0.80 7.75 7.63
N TYR A 168 -1.70 6.81 7.37
CA TYR A 168 -2.53 6.13 8.36
C TYR A 168 -2.02 4.73 8.61
N ILE A 169 -1.97 4.34 9.89
CA ILE A 169 -1.68 2.98 10.32
C ILE A 169 -2.92 2.44 11.00
N ILE A 170 -3.55 1.45 10.37
CA ILE A 170 -4.81 0.85 10.79
C ILE A 170 -4.55 -0.59 11.19
N ARG A 171 -5.14 -1.02 12.30
CA ARG A 171 -5.08 -2.41 12.78
C ARG A 171 -6.44 -3.05 12.69
N LYS A 172 -6.48 -4.30 12.28
CA LYS A 172 -7.67 -5.14 12.40
C LYS A 172 -7.77 -5.68 13.82
N SER A 173 -8.85 -5.35 14.48
CA SER A 173 -9.17 -5.84 15.84
C SER A 173 -9.85 -7.18 15.77
#